data_d25daff824639ecfbba36216444a6a58
#
_entry.id   d25daff824639ecfbba36216444a6a58
#
_cell.length_a   1.000
_cell.length_b   1.000
_cell.length_c   1.000
_cell.angle_alpha   90.00
_cell.angle_beta   90.00
_cell.angle_gamma   90.00
#
_symmetry.space_group_name_H-M   'P 1'
#
loop_
_entity.id
_entity.type
_entity.pdbx_description
1 polymer ?
#
loop_
_entity_poly.entity_id
_entity_poly.type
_entity_poly.pdbx_seq_one_letter_code
_entity_poly.pdbx_strand_id
1 'polypeptide(L)'
;MSAGDPAFEVRGARPGDYEAVVAFTENTWPERDGDYIPRVYEEWMETEGEGQRTLVLDPVDESGLGGIVQGVLLSGHEAWAQAMRVNPDYRGLGVSPALSRALFDWAAEAGASVCRNMVFSWNEAGLGHSRSVGFDPVTEFRWAHPDPDPDATVEGFETTDDPAAAWTCFQGSEAAGHLRGLSLDTGESWALSECTPARFRRAAEETASIALVDGERVRACTYRVREYERESEDGATDTWAEYGVGVWSDLEAARGLFAAVARDAAAVGADRTRVLVPETPRCVSDAAYARAGISEEPDFVLAKDLAGH
;
A
#
# COMPACT_ATOMS: atom_id res chain seq x y z
N MET A 1 27.85 31.22 22.53
CA MET A 1 28.41 30.30 21.54
C MET A 1 27.22 29.47 21.09
N SER A 2 26.75 29.69 19.86
CA SER A 2 25.72 28.87 19.27
C SER A 2 26.30 27.48 19.10
N ALA A 3 25.68 26.47 19.69
CA ALA A 3 25.97 25.10 19.32
C ALA A 3 25.68 25.03 17.81
N GLY A 4 26.67 24.69 17.00
CA GLY A 4 26.47 24.49 15.58
C GLY A 4 25.41 23.39 15.41
N ASP A 5 24.53 23.55 14.41
CA ASP A 5 23.61 22.48 14.03
C ASP A 5 24.47 21.22 13.81
N PRO A 6 24.03 20.06 14.33
CA PRO A 6 24.76 18.83 14.12
C PRO A 6 24.92 18.58 12.62
N ALA A 7 26.12 18.22 12.21
CA ALA A 7 26.38 17.83 10.84
C ALA A 7 25.74 16.45 10.62
N PHE A 8 24.87 16.33 9.62
CA PHE A 8 24.20 15.08 9.25
C PHE A 8 24.67 14.61 7.88
N GLU A 9 24.81 13.32 7.74
CA GLU A 9 25.02 12.66 6.45
C GLU A 9 23.84 11.71 6.16
N VAL A 10 23.24 11.82 4.97
CA VAL A 10 22.28 10.81 4.49
C VAL A 10 23.04 9.77 3.70
N ARG A 11 22.92 8.51 4.08
CA ARG A 11 23.59 7.38 3.44
C ARG A 11 22.67 6.18 3.29
N GLY A 12 23.05 5.21 2.47
CA GLY A 12 22.42 3.90 2.42
C GLY A 12 22.51 3.20 3.79
N ALA A 13 21.41 2.56 4.16
CA ALA A 13 21.36 1.70 5.35
C ALA A 13 22.27 0.46 5.17
N ARG A 14 22.67 -0.15 6.26
CA ARG A 14 23.55 -1.31 6.31
C ARG A 14 22.99 -2.33 7.29
N PRO A 15 23.29 -3.64 7.15
CA PRO A 15 22.85 -4.64 8.14
C PRO A 15 23.23 -4.29 9.58
N GLY A 16 24.39 -3.66 9.79
CA GLY A 16 24.87 -3.24 11.11
C GLY A 16 24.12 -2.07 11.75
N ASP A 17 23.21 -1.42 11.03
CA ASP A 17 22.38 -0.32 11.55
C ASP A 17 21.13 -0.84 12.29
N TYR A 18 20.84 -2.15 12.25
CA TYR A 18 19.62 -2.76 12.78
C TYR A 18 19.31 -2.32 14.21
N GLU A 19 20.25 -2.51 15.14
CA GLU A 19 20.01 -2.17 16.56
C GLU A 19 19.70 -0.68 16.75
N ALA A 20 20.40 0.21 16.00
CA ALA A 20 20.17 1.63 16.07
C ALA A 20 18.80 2.03 15.49
N VAL A 21 18.34 1.36 14.42
CA VAL A 21 17.02 1.56 13.83
C VAL A 21 15.94 1.07 14.78
N VAL A 22 16.07 -0.14 15.33
CA VAL A 22 15.09 -0.71 16.28
C VAL A 22 14.93 0.18 17.50
N ALA A 23 16.02 0.72 18.04
CA ALA A 23 15.99 1.54 19.26
C ALA A 23 15.02 2.74 19.21
N PHE A 24 14.78 3.32 18.02
CA PHE A 24 13.84 4.43 17.88
C PHE A 24 12.54 4.08 17.14
N THR A 25 12.43 2.88 16.56
CA THR A 25 11.23 2.45 15.82
C THR A 25 10.33 1.51 16.62
N GLU A 26 10.88 0.61 17.44
CA GLU A 26 10.12 -0.42 18.18
C GLU A 26 8.94 0.10 18.99
N ASN A 27 9.05 1.33 19.51
CA ASN A 27 8.01 1.97 20.31
C ASN A 27 7.17 3.00 19.52
N THR A 28 7.27 2.99 18.19
CA THR A 28 6.38 3.81 17.35
C THR A 28 5.00 3.16 17.34
N TRP A 29 3.97 3.91 17.74
CA TRP A 29 2.58 3.45 17.81
C TRP A 29 2.33 2.21 18.71
N PRO A 30 2.73 2.24 19.95
CA PRO A 30 2.58 1.09 20.86
C PRO A 30 1.12 0.68 21.08
N GLU A 31 0.18 1.57 20.76
CA GLU A 31 -1.28 1.35 20.88
C GLU A 31 -1.87 0.70 19.60
N ARG A 32 -1.04 0.44 18.56
CA ARG A 32 -1.44 -0.09 17.25
C ARG A 32 -0.47 -1.15 16.74
N ASP A 33 -0.21 -2.18 17.55
CA ASP A 33 0.69 -3.32 17.25
C ASP A 33 2.18 -2.96 17.02
N GLY A 34 2.59 -1.73 17.38
CA GLY A 34 3.96 -1.27 17.22
C GLY A 34 4.37 -0.97 15.78
N ASP A 35 5.68 -0.90 15.56
CA ASP A 35 6.25 -0.64 14.24
C ASP A 35 6.61 -1.94 13.53
N TYR A 36 6.40 -2.00 12.23
CA TYR A 36 6.76 -3.15 11.40
C TYR A 36 8.23 -3.16 10.97
N ILE A 37 8.93 -2.03 11.01
CA ILE A 37 10.32 -1.90 10.54
C ILE A 37 11.26 -2.92 11.18
N PRO A 38 11.24 -3.18 12.50
CA PRO A 38 12.08 -4.19 13.11
C PRO A 38 11.93 -5.60 12.50
N ARG A 39 10.74 -5.94 12.00
CA ARG A 39 10.46 -7.26 11.40
C ARG A 39 10.93 -7.41 9.96
N VAL A 40 10.98 -6.28 9.21
CA VAL A 40 11.26 -6.30 7.76
C VAL A 40 12.65 -5.75 7.41
N TYR A 41 13.39 -5.19 8.38
CA TYR A 41 14.65 -4.53 8.11
C TYR A 41 15.70 -5.46 7.50
N GLU A 42 15.82 -6.69 7.99
CA GLU A 42 16.78 -7.67 7.46
C GLU A 42 16.44 -8.04 6.01
N GLU A 43 15.16 -8.27 5.73
CA GLU A 43 14.68 -8.53 4.36
C GLU A 43 14.99 -7.35 3.43
N TRP A 44 14.83 -6.12 3.90
CA TRP A 44 15.18 -4.94 3.11
C TRP A 44 16.67 -4.87 2.79
N MET A 45 17.53 -5.29 3.71
CA MET A 45 18.97 -5.33 3.46
C MET A 45 19.36 -6.42 2.47
N GLU A 46 18.63 -7.54 2.45
CA GLU A 46 18.83 -8.62 1.49
C GLU A 46 18.34 -8.25 0.08
N THR A 47 17.28 -7.46 0.00
CA THR A 47 16.64 -7.03 -1.26
C THR A 47 17.11 -5.66 -1.75
N GLU A 48 18.02 -4.99 -1.01
CA GLU A 48 18.59 -3.69 -1.40
C GLU A 48 19.26 -3.78 -2.78
N GLY A 49 18.93 -2.85 -3.69
CA GLY A 49 19.45 -2.89 -5.05
C GLY A 49 18.97 -1.74 -5.93
N GLU A 50 18.97 -1.95 -7.25
CA GLU A 50 18.58 -0.91 -8.22
C GLU A 50 17.12 -0.49 -8.06
N GLY A 51 16.22 -1.41 -7.68
CA GLY A 51 14.78 -1.16 -7.53
C GLY A 51 14.36 -0.68 -6.14
N GLN A 52 15.26 -0.68 -5.16
CA GLN A 52 14.94 -0.34 -3.77
C GLN A 52 16.10 0.37 -3.10
N ARG A 53 15.79 1.37 -2.27
CA ARG A 53 16.79 2.11 -1.52
C ARG A 53 16.29 2.42 -0.12
N THR A 54 17.02 1.90 0.88
CA THR A 54 16.81 2.26 2.27
C THR A 54 17.87 3.28 2.70
N LEU A 55 17.44 4.44 3.17
CA LEU A 55 18.28 5.55 3.56
C LEU A 55 18.17 5.80 5.06
N VAL A 56 19.31 6.09 5.68
CA VAL A 56 19.38 6.53 7.09
C VAL A 56 20.10 7.87 7.17
N LEU A 57 19.76 8.65 8.18
CA LEU A 57 20.47 9.86 8.52
C LEU A 57 21.43 9.59 9.67
N ASP A 58 22.73 9.78 9.42
CA ASP A 58 23.83 9.52 10.33
C ASP A 58 24.35 10.85 10.91
N PRO A 59 24.25 11.07 12.23
CA PRO A 59 24.89 12.21 12.87
C PRO A 59 26.42 12.03 12.91
N VAL A 60 27.16 12.99 12.36
CA VAL A 60 28.62 12.86 12.13
C VAL A 60 29.44 12.70 13.42
N ASP A 61 28.96 13.26 14.54
CA ASP A 61 29.73 13.35 15.81
C ASP A 61 29.00 12.68 17.00
N GLU A 62 27.88 11.97 16.76
CA GLU A 62 27.04 11.37 17.80
C GLU A 62 26.79 9.88 17.53
N SER A 63 26.44 9.13 18.57
CA SER A 63 26.06 7.72 18.42
C SER A 63 24.58 7.58 18.12
N GLY A 64 24.23 6.67 17.21
CA GLY A 64 22.86 6.37 16.81
C GLY A 64 22.51 6.94 15.45
N LEU A 65 21.23 6.81 15.08
CA LEU A 65 20.72 7.29 13.79
C LEU A 65 19.61 8.32 14.03
N GLY A 66 19.57 9.35 13.18
CA GLY A 66 18.54 10.39 13.24
C GLY A 66 17.21 9.99 12.61
N GLY A 67 17.20 9.02 11.71
CA GLY A 67 15.99 8.55 11.07
C GLY A 67 16.23 7.57 9.93
N ILE A 68 15.14 7.05 9.37
CA ILE A 68 15.12 6.09 8.26
C ILE A 68 13.99 6.42 7.29
N VAL A 69 14.19 6.09 6.01
CA VAL A 69 13.16 6.07 4.96
C VAL A 69 13.51 5.01 3.93
N GLN A 70 12.50 4.41 3.29
CA GLN A 70 12.71 3.51 2.17
C GLN A 70 11.98 4.03 0.93
N GLY A 71 12.64 3.90 -0.22
CA GLY A 71 12.08 4.10 -1.54
C GLY A 71 12.08 2.80 -2.33
N VAL A 72 11.01 2.55 -3.09
CA VAL A 72 10.87 1.39 -3.99
C VAL A 72 10.42 1.89 -5.35
N LEU A 73 11.04 1.40 -6.44
CA LEU A 73 10.57 1.64 -7.80
C LEU A 73 9.47 0.64 -8.14
N LEU A 74 8.26 1.12 -8.36
CA LEU A 74 7.11 0.30 -8.73
C LEU A 74 7.05 0.05 -10.25
N SER A 75 7.60 0.97 -11.03
CA SER A 75 7.72 0.90 -12.48
C SER A 75 8.85 1.82 -12.97
N GLY A 76 9.08 1.87 -14.29
CA GLY A 76 10.07 2.76 -14.88
C GLY A 76 9.81 4.26 -14.68
N HIS A 77 8.67 4.65 -14.13
CA HIS A 77 8.31 6.06 -13.90
C HIS A 77 7.64 6.32 -12.54
N GLU A 78 7.42 5.29 -11.72
CA GLU A 78 6.76 5.39 -10.42
C GLU A 78 7.69 4.95 -9.30
N ALA A 79 7.80 5.77 -8.26
CA ALA A 79 8.46 5.42 -7.01
C ALA A 79 7.44 5.44 -5.85
N TRP A 80 7.73 4.67 -4.82
CA TRP A 80 6.97 4.60 -3.59
C TRP A 80 7.87 4.93 -2.41
N ALA A 81 7.44 5.88 -1.58
CA ALA A 81 8.14 6.25 -0.35
C ALA A 81 7.43 5.65 0.86
N GLN A 82 8.15 4.94 1.69
CA GLN A 82 7.61 4.30 2.90
C GLN A 82 8.57 4.37 4.08
N ALA A 83 8.09 3.95 5.24
CA ALA A 83 8.89 3.80 6.45
C ALA A 83 9.60 5.07 6.93
N MET A 84 9.09 6.27 6.65
CA MET A 84 9.67 7.48 7.21
C MET A 84 9.52 7.46 8.73
N ARG A 85 10.65 7.36 9.45
CA ARG A 85 10.73 7.48 10.89
C ARG A 85 11.85 8.43 11.28
N VAL A 86 11.58 9.26 12.26
CA VAL A 86 12.57 10.19 12.83
C VAL A 86 12.75 9.85 14.31
N ASN A 87 14.00 9.60 14.68
CA ASN A 87 14.36 9.38 16.06
C ASN A 87 13.92 10.60 16.91
N PRO A 88 13.19 10.39 18.00
CA PRO A 88 12.67 11.46 18.86
C PRO A 88 13.72 12.48 19.29
N ASP A 89 14.97 12.06 19.54
CA ASP A 89 16.07 12.92 19.99
C ASP A 89 16.53 13.92 18.91
N TYR A 90 16.22 13.64 17.63
CA TYR A 90 16.61 14.48 16.48
C TYR A 90 15.41 15.22 15.84
N ARG A 91 14.25 15.23 16.50
CA ARG A 91 13.07 15.96 16.00
C ARG A 91 13.36 17.48 15.95
N GLY A 92 12.81 18.12 14.93
CA GLY A 92 13.00 19.57 14.72
C GLY A 92 14.34 19.97 14.11
N LEU A 93 15.27 19.02 13.87
CA LEU A 93 16.59 19.28 13.30
C LEU A 93 16.65 19.06 11.77
N GLY A 94 15.52 18.94 11.09
CA GLY A 94 15.49 18.82 9.62
C GLY A 94 15.75 17.41 9.08
N VAL A 95 15.72 16.37 9.92
CA VAL A 95 15.98 14.96 9.54
C VAL A 95 15.06 14.49 8.43
N SER A 96 13.73 14.59 8.62
CA SER A 96 12.79 14.07 7.64
C SER A 96 12.82 14.80 6.29
N PRO A 97 12.97 16.14 6.20
CA PRO A 97 13.20 16.81 4.92
C PRO A 97 14.50 16.39 4.22
N ALA A 98 15.58 16.11 4.97
CA ALA A 98 16.85 15.65 4.40
C ALA A 98 16.70 14.25 3.78
N LEU A 99 16.12 13.32 4.53
CA LEU A 99 15.82 11.95 4.06
C LEU A 99 14.89 11.96 2.84
N SER A 100 13.80 12.74 2.89
CA SER A 100 12.86 12.84 1.77
C SER A 100 13.53 13.37 0.51
N ARG A 101 14.38 14.41 0.62
CA ARG A 101 15.10 14.96 -0.52
C ARG A 101 16.02 13.93 -1.15
N ALA A 102 16.83 13.24 -0.34
CA ALA A 102 17.72 12.20 -0.84
C ALA A 102 16.97 11.03 -1.51
N LEU A 103 15.79 10.68 -1.00
CA LEU A 103 14.95 9.67 -1.62
C LEU A 103 14.40 10.17 -2.97
N PHE A 104 13.95 11.42 -3.07
CA PHE A 104 13.45 11.99 -4.32
C PHE A 104 14.55 12.11 -5.38
N ASP A 105 15.75 12.53 -4.98
CA ASP A 105 16.92 12.59 -5.85
C ASP A 105 17.23 11.19 -6.42
N TRP A 106 17.30 10.17 -5.55
CA TRP A 106 17.49 8.77 -5.98
C TRP A 106 16.40 8.29 -6.92
N ALA A 107 15.13 8.54 -6.60
CA ALA A 107 14.01 8.09 -7.43
C ALA A 107 14.02 8.77 -8.82
N ALA A 108 14.31 10.08 -8.86
CA ALA A 108 14.42 10.84 -10.10
C ALA A 108 15.63 10.37 -10.95
N GLU A 109 16.79 10.12 -10.34
CA GLU A 109 17.97 9.55 -11.01
C GLU A 109 17.68 8.15 -11.59
N ALA A 110 16.83 7.36 -10.92
CA ALA A 110 16.38 6.07 -11.39
C ALA A 110 15.28 6.14 -12.48
N GLY A 111 14.83 7.34 -12.85
CA GLY A 111 13.86 7.59 -13.92
C GLY A 111 12.41 7.78 -13.48
N ALA A 112 12.11 7.74 -12.16
CA ALA A 112 10.77 8.01 -11.67
C ALA A 112 10.37 9.48 -11.91
N SER A 113 9.19 9.70 -12.47
CA SER A 113 8.59 11.03 -12.65
C SER A 113 7.60 11.38 -11.56
N VAL A 114 7.17 10.39 -10.78
CA VAL A 114 6.25 10.54 -9.64
C VAL A 114 6.70 9.66 -8.48
N CYS A 115 6.67 10.24 -7.27
CA CYS A 115 6.81 9.49 -6.02
C CYS A 115 5.48 9.56 -5.27
N ARG A 116 4.98 8.40 -4.81
CA ARG A 116 3.77 8.33 -3.99
C ARG A 116 4.09 7.74 -2.62
N ASN A 117 3.21 8.00 -1.68
CA ASN A 117 3.21 7.34 -0.37
C ASN A 117 1.77 7.10 0.09
N MET A 118 1.60 6.24 1.09
CA MET A 118 0.37 6.09 1.82
C MET A 118 0.58 6.55 3.26
N VAL A 119 -0.39 7.28 3.76
CA VAL A 119 -0.41 7.74 5.16
C VAL A 119 -1.77 7.43 5.76
N PHE A 120 -1.78 6.76 6.89
CA PHE A 120 -3.00 6.52 7.67
C PHE A 120 -3.68 7.85 8.02
N SER A 121 -5.00 7.93 7.88
CA SER A 121 -5.77 9.16 8.11
C SER A 121 -5.61 9.73 9.51
N TRP A 122 -5.37 8.89 10.51
CA TRP A 122 -5.12 9.25 11.91
C TRP A 122 -3.68 9.75 12.18
N ASN A 123 -2.74 9.52 11.26
CA ASN A 123 -1.33 9.88 11.45
C ASN A 123 -1.07 11.35 11.07
N GLU A 124 -1.51 12.27 11.93
CA GLU A 124 -1.36 13.73 11.71
C GLU A 124 0.10 14.14 11.44
N ALA A 125 1.05 13.52 12.15
CA ALA A 125 2.47 13.82 11.97
C ALA A 125 2.97 13.41 10.58
N GLY A 126 2.58 12.22 10.12
CA GLY A 126 2.90 11.72 8.78
C GLY A 126 2.26 12.56 7.68
N LEU A 127 0.98 12.94 7.84
CA LEU A 127 0.28 13.83 6.91
C LEU A 127 0.95 15.21 6.83
N GLY A 128 1.22 15.83 7.98
CA GLY A 128 1.90 17.13 8.06
C GLY A 128 3.29 17.08 7.44
N HIS A 129 4.06 16.02 7.71
CA HIS A 129 5.37 15.82 7.10
C HIS A 129 5.25 15.70 5.57
N SER A 130 4.41 14.80 5.06
CA SER A 130 4.25 14.61 3.61
C SER A 130 3.91 15.91 2.90
N ARG A 131 3.00 16.71 3.46
CA ARG A 131 2.68 18.05 2.92
C ARG A 131 3.89 18.99 2.93
N SER A 132 4.69 18.97 4.00
CA SER A 132 5.85 19.87 4.16
C SER A 132 6.97 19.60 3.15
N VAL A 133 7.08 18.36 2.64
CA VAL A 133 8.10 17.98 1.65
C VAL A 133 7.55 17.94 0.21
N GLY A 134 6.31 18.39 0.02
CA GLY A 134 5.73 18.65 -1.29
C GLY A 134 4.89 17.52 -1.88
N PHE A 135 4.43 16.55 -1.08
CA PHE A 135 3.39 15.64 -1.52
C PHE A 135 2.02 16.35 -1.52
N ASP A 136 1.24 16.12 -2.55
CA ASP A 136 -0.16 16.55 -2.65
C ASP A 136 -1.12 15.36 -2.52
N PRO A 137 -2.29 15.53 -1.86
CA PRO A 137 -3.29 14.49 -1.77
C PRO A 137 -3.80 14.08 -3.17
N VAL A 138 -3.91 12.78 -3.41
CA VAL A 138 -4.35 12.21 -4.69
C VAL A 138 -5.67 11.51 -4.56
N THR A 139 -5.78 10.59 -3.61
CA THR A 139 -6.97 9.78 -3.38
C THR A 139 -6.96 9.18 -1.98
N GLU A 140 -8.06 8.54 -1.64
CA GLU A 140 -8.24 7.77 -0.42
C GLU A 140 -8.98 6.46 -0.71
N PHE A 141 -8.72 5.46 0.13
CA PHE A 141 -9.33 4.14 0.02
C PHE A 141 -9.56 3.53 1.41
N ARG A 142 -10.32 2.46 1.44
CA ARG A 142 -10.62 1.67 2.62
C ARG A 142 -10.49 0.19 2.31
N TRP A 143 -10.33 -0.61 3.34
CA TRP A 143 -10.31 -2.06 3.20
C TRP A 143 -11.69 -2.64 3.49
N ALA A 144 -12.16 -3.53 2.61
CA ALA A 144 -13.27 -4.42 2.89
C ALA A 144 -12.72 -5.83 3.18
N HIS A 145 -13.34 -6.53 4.11
CA HIS A 145 -12.88 -7.82 4.63
C HIS A 145 -13.99 -8.88 4.54
N PRO A 146 -14.42 -9.32 3.33
CA PRO A 146 -15.35 -10.44 3.24
C PRO A 146 -14.71 -11.70 3.82
N ASP A 147 -15.43 -12.41 4.71
CA ASP A 147 -14.93 -13.66 5.28
C ASP A 147 -14.82 -14.73 4.18
N PRO A 148 -13.74 -15.54 4.14
CA PRO A 148 -13.63 -16.68 3.23
C PRO A 148 -14.79 -17.66 3.45
N ASP A 149 -15.49 -18.03 2.36
CA ASP A 149 -16.64 -18.95 2.41
C ASP A 149 -16.70 -19.78 1.11
N PRO A 150 -16.45 -21.12 1.18
CA PRO A 150 -16.50 -21.97 0.02
C PRO A 150 -17.92 -22.14 -0.55
N ASP A 151 -18.94 -21.90 0.26
CA ASP A 151 -20.36 -22.05 -0.11
C ASP A 151 -20.99 -20.72 -0.56
N ALA A 152 -20.21 -19.63 -0.58
CA ALA A 152 -20.68 -18.31 -1.02
C ALA A 152 -21.27 -18.38 -2.43
N THR A 153 -22.48 -17.87 -2.62
CA THR A 153 -23.22 -17.94 -3.88
C THR A 153 -23.22 -16.59 -4.59
N VAL A 154 -22.76 -16.60 -5.84
CA VAL A 154 -22.87 -15.46 -6.75
C VAL A 154 -24.22 -15.52 -7.44
N GLU A 155 -25.21 -14.80 -6.90
CA GLU A 155 -26.56 -14.80 -7.45
C GLU A 155 -26.70 -13.81 -8.61
N GLY A 156 -27.33 -14.27 -9.71
CA GLY A 156 -27.68 -13.39 -10.84
C GLY A 156 -26.56 -13.03 -11.80
N PHE A 157 -25.34 -13.56 -11.59
CA PHE A 157 -24.17 -13.30 -12.44
C PHE A 157 -23.41 -14.59 -12.77
N GLU A 158 -22.80 -14.61 -13.93
CA GLU A 158 -21.76 -15.58 -14.28
C GLU A 158 -20.39 -15.01 -13.86
N THR A 159 -19.51 -15.88 -13.37
CA THR A 159 -18.14 -15.50 -13.03
C THR A 159 -17.22 -15.88 -14.18
N THR A 160 -16.34 -14.96 -14.59
CA THR A 160 -15.30 -15.21 -15.58
C THR A 160 -13.93 -14.74 -15.05
N ASP A 161 -12.88 -15.41 -15.49
CA ASP A 161 -11.47 -15.06 -15.24
C ASP A 161 -10.86 -14.21 -16.37
N ASP A 162 -11.68 -13.83 -17.39
CA ASP A 162 -11.23 -13.04 -18.54
C ASP A 162 -10.64 -11.68 -18.10
N PRO A 163 -9.33 -11.47 -18.22
CA PRO A 163 -8.69 -10.22 -17.84
C PRO A 163 -9.13 -9.02 -18.70
N ALA A 164 -9.61 -9.24 -19.92
CA ALA A 164 -10.10 -8.16 -20.77
C ALA A 164 -11.46 -7.67 -20.28
N ALA A 165 -12.33 -8.57 -19.81
CA ALA A 165 -13.60 -8.22 -19.18
C ALA A 165 -13.34 -7.41 -17.89
N ALA A 166 -12.46 -7.89 -17.02
CA ALA A 166 -12.10 -7.21 -15.78
C ALA A 166 -11.48 -5.81 -16.03
N TRP A 167 -10.57 -5.70 -16.98
CA TRP A 167 -10.00 -4.40 -17.36
C TRP A 167 -11.05 -3.43 -17.91
N THR A 168 -11.96 -3.90 -18.74
CA THR A 168 -13.04 -3.07 -19.30
C THR A 168 -13.94 -2.54 -18.20
N CYS A 169 -14.25 -3.37 -17.20
CA CYS A 169 -15.01 -2.98 -16.02
C CYS A 169 -14.27 -1.90 -15.22
N PHE A 170 -12.98 -2.12 -14.91
CA PHE A 170 -12.19 -1.17 -14.13
C PHE A 170 -12.07 0.19 -14.83
N GLN A 171 -11.57 0.25 -16.07
CA GLN A 171 -11.25 1.51 -16.75
C GLN A 171 -12.47 2.43 -16.95
N GLY A 172 -13.69 1.86 -17.06
CA GLY A 172 -14.94 2.60 -17.23
C GLY A 172 -15.64 2.95 -15.90
N SER A 173 -15.05 2.64 -14.76
CA SER A 173 -15.70 2.73 -13.46
C SER A 173 -15.48 4.09 -12.75
N GLU A 174 -16.41 4.42 -11.84
CA GLU A 174 -16.22 5.54 -10.90
C GLU A 174 -15.04 5.27 -9.95
N ALA A 175 -14.77 4.00 -9.63
CA ALA A 175 -13.63 3.59 -8.80
C ALA A 175 -12.30 3.98 -9.44
N ALA A 176 -12.11 3.71 -10.73
CA ALA A 176 -10.91 4.14 -11.47
C ALA A 176 -10.75 5.66 -11.47
N GLY A 177 -11.86 6.40 -11.63
CA GLY A 177 -11.86 7.86 -11.55
C GLY A 177 -11.46 8.37 -10.17
N HIS A 178 -12.05 7.84 -9.10
CA HIS A 178 -11.75 8.20 -7.71
C HIS A 178 -10.30 7.89 -7.34
N LEU A 179 -9.85 6.67 -7.64
CA LEU A 179 -8.48 6.22 -7.36
C LEU A 179 -7.44 6.75 -8.37
N ARG A 180 -7.82 7.63 -9.29
CA ARG A 180 -6.92 8.20 -10.30
C ARG A 180 -6.21 7.13 -11.15
N GLY A 181 -6.88 6.02 -11.43
CA GLY A 181 -6.31 4.90 -12.16
C GLY A 181 -5.37 4.00 -11.35
N LEU A 182 -5.24 4.24 -10.05
CA LEU A 182 -4.39 3.44 -9.17
C LEU A 182 -5.11 2.18 -8.66
N SER A 183 -4.32 1.17 -8.33
CA SER A 183 -4.74 -0.02 -7.59
C SER A 183 -3.53 -0.57 -6.82
N LEU A 184 -3.75 -1.58 -5.99
CA LEU A 184 -2.65 -2.21 -5.25
C LEU A 184 -1.54 -2.68 -6.17
N ASP A 185 -0.33 -2.42 -5.78
CA ASP A 185 0.86 -2.91 -6.47
C ASP A 185 1.03 -4.42 -6.25
N THR A 186 1.50 -5.12 -7.29
CA THR A 186 1.67 -6.59 -7.22
C THR A 186 3.01 -7.01 -6.62
N GLY A 187 4.01 -6.13 -6.58
CA GLY A 187 5.33 -6.39 -6.01
C GLY A 187 5.47 -5.87 -4.59
N GLU A 188 5.00 -4.64 -4.35
CA GLU A 188 5.18 -3.94 -3.08
C GLU A 188 3.91 -3.92 -2.23
N SER A 189 4.05 -4.34 -0.96
CA SER A 189 2.95 -4.32 -0.01
C SER A 189 2.53 -2.89 0.34
N TRP A 190 1.22 -2.65 0.50
CA TRP A 190 0.65 -1.35 0.86
C TRP A 190 0.86 -0.24 -0.18
N ALA A 191 1.53 -0.53 -1.29
CA ALA A 191 1.75 0.42 -2.35
C ALA A 191 0.60 0.43 -3.36
N LEU A 192 0.34 1.61 -3.92
CA LEU A 192 -0.55 1.79 -5.06
C LEU A 192 0.26 2.28 -6.25
N SER A 193 0.08 1.60 -7.38
CA SER A 193 0.66 1.97 -8.67
C SER A 193 -0.40 2.00 -9.77
N GLU A 194 -0.06 2.52 -10.93
CA GLU A 194 -0.98 2.58 -12.07
C GLU A 194 -1.51 1.19 -12.43
N CYS A 195 -2.83 1.08 -12.45
CA CYS A 195 -3.51 -0.13 -12.86
C CYS A 195 -3.54 -0.23 -14.38
N THR A 196 -3.00 -1.30 -14.93
CA THR A 196 -2.86 -1.49 -16.38
C THR A 196 -3.54 -2.78 -16.83
N PRO A 197 -3.86 -2.93 -18.16
CA PRO A 197 -4.35 -4.22 -18.70
C PRO A 197 -3.40 -5.39 -18.44
N ALA A 198 -2.09 -5.10 -18.37
CA ALA A 198 -1.07 -6.12 -18.10
C ALA A 198 -1.22 -6.69 -16.69
N ARG A 199 -1.63 -5.89 -15.71
CA ARG A 199 -1.87 -6.34 -14.33
C ARG A 199 -2.98 -7.39 -14.26
N PHE A 200 -4.11 -7.15 -14.91
CA PHE A 200 -5.20 -8.13 -14.96
C PHE A 200 -4.81 -9.41 -15.67
N ARG A 201 -4.03 -9.33 -16.77
CA ARG A 201 -3.51 -10.51 -17.45
C ARG A 201 -2.59 -11.32 -16.56
N ARG A 202 -1.66 -10.65 -15.90
CA ARG A 202 -0.74 -11.29 -14.96
C ARG A 202 -1.49 -11.93 -13.79
N ALA A 203 -2.49 -11.26 -13.22
CA ALA A 203 -3.32 -11.83 -12.17
C ALA A 203 -4.07 -13.08 -12.65
N ALA A 204 -4.62 -13.09 -13.85
CA ALA A 204 -5.28 -14.26 -14.43
C ALA A 204 -4.34 -15.46 -14.64
N GLU A 205 -3.04 -15.20 -14.88
CA GLU A 205 -2.01 -16.22 -15.10
C GLU A 205 -1.40 -16.73 -13.78
N GLU A 206 -1.18 -15.86 -12.81
CA GLU A 206 -0.40 -16.14 -11.60
C GLU A 206 -1.24 -16.32 -10.34
N THR A 207 -2.41 -15.66 -10.25
CA THR A 207 -3.26 -15.66 -9.05
C THR A 207 -4.73 -15.86 -9.41
N ALA A 208 -5.54 -14.78 -9.50
CA ALA A 208 -6.92 -14.81 -9.98
C ALA A 208 -7.34 -13.45 -10.55
N SER A 209 -8.00 -13.47 -11.70
CA SER A 209 -8.83 -12.37 -12.20
C SER A 209 -10.29 -12.76 -12.01
N ILE A 210 -11.10 -11.87 -11.47
CA ILE A 210 -12.51 -12.12 -11.16
C ILE A 210 -13.35 -11.04 -11.82
N ALA A 211 -14.24 -11.41 -12.73
CA ALA A 211 -15.24 -10.51 -13.26
C ALA A 211 -16.63 -11.16 -13.21
N LEU A 212 -17.64 -10.37 -12.91
CA LEU A 212 -19.04 -10.77 -12.92
C LEU A 212 -19.71 -10.24 -14.18
N VAL A 213 -20.41 -11.12 -14.89
CA VAL A 213 -21.12 -10.79 -16.14
C VAL A 213 -22.62 -11.09 -16.03
N ASP A 214 -23.42 -10.23 -16.64
CA ASP A 214 -24.85 -10.37 -16.83
C ASP A 214 -25.12 -10.24 -18.34
N GLY A 215 -25.25 -11.38 -19.00
CA GLY A 215 -25.26 -11.45 -20.47
C GLY A 215 -23.95 -10.93 -21.08
N GLU A 216 -24.02 -9.83 -21.82
CA GLU A 216 -22.84 -9.22 -22.46
C GLU A 216 -22.21 -8.09 -21.62
N ARG A 217 -22.73 -7.81 -20.41
CA ARG A 217 -22.28 -6.69 -19.59
C ARG A 217 -21.43 -7.17 -18.44
N VAL A 218 -20.24 -6.58 -18.28
CA VAL A 218 -19.45 -6.76 -17.08
C VAL A 218 -19.97 -5.83 -16.00
N ARG A 219 -20.30 -6.39 -14.83
CA ARG A 219 -21.00 -5.71 -13.74
C ARG A 219 -20.11 -5.45 -12.54
N ALA A 220 -19.13 -6.29 -12.33
CA ALA A 220 -18.14 -6.11 -11.25
C ALA A 220 -16.79 -6.75 -11.63
N CYS A 221 -15.72 -6.32 -11.01
CA CYS A 221 -14.41 -6.96 -11.13
C CYS A 221 -13.51 -6.68 -9.93
N THR A 222 -12.56 -7.59 -9.76
CA THR A 222 -11.35 -7.43 -8.95
C THR A 222 -10.29 -8.43 -9.42
N TYR A 223 -9.15 -8.47 -8.75
CA TYR A 223 -8.12 -9.49 -8.97
C TYR A 223 -7.40 -9.78 -7.66
N ARG A 224 -6.97 -11.03 -7.44
CA ARG A 224 -6.12 -11.35 -6.29
C ARG A 224 -4.70 -10.89 -6.58
N VAL A 225 -4.14 -10.12 -5.64
CA VAL A 225 -2.80 -9.55 -5.73
C VAL A 225 -1.77 -10.55 -5.24
N ARG A 226 -2.01 -11.11 -4.04
CA ARG A 226 -1.11 -12.04 -3.35
C ARG A 226 -1.81 -12.79 -2.22
N GLU A 227 -1.14 -13.81 -1.73
CA GLU A 227 -1.38 -14.42 -0.43
C GLU A 227 -0.14 -14.19 0.44
N TYR A 228 -0.34 -14.03 1.74
CA TYR A 228 0.76 -13.86 2.70
C TYR A 228 0.33 -14.32 4.10
N GLU A 229 1.29 -14.73 4.88
CA GLU A 229 1.08 -15.08 6.28
C GLU A 229 1.30 -13.86 7.17
N ARG A 230 0.47 -13.72 8.19
CA ARG A 230 0.61 -12.69 9.22
C ARG A 230 0.31 -13.28 10.59
N GLU A 231 1.19 -13.02 11.54
CA GLU A 231 0.94 -13.35 12.94
C GLU A 231 -0.19 -12.47 13.49
N SER A 232 -1.17 -13.09 14.12
CA SER A 232 -2.30 -12.45 14.77
C SER A 232 -1.96 -12.13 16.24
N GLU A 233 -2.77 -11.29 16.90
CA GLU A 233 -2.54 -10.84 18.28
C GLU A 233 -2.46 -11.97 19.30
N ASP A 234 -3.11 -13.10 19.04
CA ASP A 234 -3.10 -14.31 19.88
C ASP A 234 -1.92 -15.26 19.59
N GLY A 235 -1.01 -14.88 18.68
CA GLY A 235 0.16 -15.64 18.29
C GLY A 235 -0.12 -16.75 17.28
N ALA A 236 -1.33 -16.84 16.73
CA ALA A 236 -1.63 -17.69 15.59
C ALA A 236 -1.13 -17.05 14.29
N THR A 237 -0.90 -17.85 13.27
CA THR A 237 -0.58 -17.34 11.93
C THR A 237 -1.80 -17.45 11.05
N ASP A 238 -2.33 -16.31 10.59
CA ASP A 238 -3.42 -16.24 9.63
C ASP A 238 -2.86 -16.11 8.21
N THR A 239 -3.42 -16.88 7.29
CA THR A 239 -3.17 -16.71 5.85
C THR A 239 -4.14 -15.67 5.29
N TRP A 240 -3.61 -14.63 4.68
CA TRP A 240 -4.38 -13.55 4.08
C TRP A 240 -4.40 -13.64 2.56
N ALA A 241 -5.58 -13.46 1.96
CA ALA A 241 -5.73 -13.21 0.53
C ALA A 241 -6.02 -11.72 0.29
N GLU A 242 -5.16 -11.07 -0.48
CA GLU A 242 -5.25 -9.65 -0.78
C GLU A 242 -5.72 -9.42 -2.21
N TYR A 243 -6.73 -8.57 -2.36
CA TYR A 243 -7.33 -8.25 -3.64
C TYR A 243 -7.10 -6.78 -3.98
N GLY A 244 -6.88 -6.52 -5.25
CA GLY A 244 -6.83 -5.19 -5.82
C GLY A 244 -8.17 -4.46 -5.68
N VAL A 245 -8.36 -3.41 -6.48
CA VAL A 245 -9.58 -2.61 -6.37
C VAL A 245 -10.83 -3.43 -6.67
N GLY A 246 -11.79 -3.39 -5.74
CA GLY A 246 -13.16 -3.85 -5.97
C GLY A 246 -13.95 -2.83 -6.76
N VAL A 247 -14.52 -3.26 -7.88
CA VAL A 247 -15.34 -2.43 -8.77
C VAL A 247 -16.68 -3.09 -8.99
N TRP A 248 -17.76 -2.30 -8.92
CA TRP A 248 -19.14 -2.79 -9.17
C TRP A 248 -20.04 -1.69 -9.72
N SER A 249 -21.04 -2.09 -10.48
CA SER A 249 -22.00 -1.17 -11.12
C SER A 249 -23.15 -0.76 -10.21
N ASP A 250 -23.54 -1.63 -9.29
CA ASP A 250 -24.66 -1.46 -8.36
C ASP A 250 -24.55 -2.41 -7.17
N LEU A 251 -25.51 -2.33 -6.27
CA LEU A 251 -25.55 -3.06 -5.01
C LEU A 251 -25.57 -4.58 -5.16
N GLU A 252 -26.28 -5.11 -6.15
CA GLU A 252 -26.34 -6.55 -6.40
C GLU A 252 -24.99 -7.06 -6.94
N ALA A 253 -24.35 -6.28 -7.81
CA ALA A 253 -23.00 -6.57 -8.31
C ALA A 253 -21.95 -6.51 -7.19
N ALA A 254 -22.08 -5.58 -6.22
CA ALA A 254 -21.25 -5.54 -5.03
C ALA A 254 -21.35 -6.83 -4.20
N ARG A 255 -22.58 -7.26 -3.90
CA ARG A 255 -22.83 -8.53 -3.17
C ARG A 255 -22.23 -9.73 -3.90
N GLY A 256 -22.47 -9.81 -5.22
CA GLY A 256 -21.90 -10.86 -6.04
C GLY A 256 -20.37 -10.87 -6.05
N LEU A 257 -19.74 -9.69 -6.11
CA LEU A 257 -18.28 -9.57 -6.10
C LEU A 257 -17.69 -10.06 -4.78
N PHE A 258 -18.23 -9.62 -3.64
CA PHE A 258 -17.74 -10.07 -2.33
C PHE A 258 -17.99 -11.56 -2.10
N ALA A 259 -19.09 -12.12 -2.62
CA ALA A 259 -19.31 -13.57 -2.62
C ALA A 259 -18.28 -14.32 -3.48
N ALA A 260 -17.92 -13.77 -4.66
CA ALA A 260 -16.89 -14.35 -5.51
C ALA A 260 -15.51 -14.31 -4.85
N VAL A 261 -15.17 -13.19 -4.17
CA VAL A 261 -13.95 -13.03 -3.39
C VAL A 261 -13.91 -14.02 -2.22
N ALA A 262 -15.00 -14.14 -1.46
CA ALA A 262 -15.09 -15.08 -0.34
C ALA A 262 -14.82 -16.53 -0.78
N ARG A 263 -15.40 -16.93 -1.92
CA ARG A 263 -15.20 -18.26 -2.50
C ARG A 263 -13.78 -18.49 -3.01
N ASP A 264 -13.19 -17.48 -3.69
CA ASP A 264 -11.82 -17.55 -4.18
C ASP A 264 -10.81 -17.64 -3.01
N ALA A 265 -11.00 -16.83 -1.98
CA ALA A 265 -10.17 -16.85 -0.78
C ALA A 265 -10.23 -18.21 -0.06
N ALA A 266 -11.43 -18.79 0.09
CA ALA A 266 -11.60 -20.13 0.66
C ALA A 266 -10.91 -21.20 -0.20
N ALA A 267 -10.93 -21.08 -1.52
CA ALA A 267 -10.31 -22.04 -2.44
C ALA A 267 -8.78 -22.07 -2.31
N VAL A 268 -8.14 -20.97 -1.90
CA VAL A 268 -6.70 -20.90 -1.64
C VAL A 268 -6.34 -21.11 -0.15
N GLY A 269 -7.33 -21.43 0.68
CA GLY A 269 -7.11 -21.71 2.09
C GLY A 269 -6.81 -20.47 2.94
N ALA A 270 -7.21 -19.30 2.49
CA ALA A 270 -7.05 -18.08 3.28
C ALA A 270 -7.99 -18.06 4.49
N ASP A 271 -7.49 -17.58 5.62
CA ASP A 271 -8.25 -17.33 6.85
C ASP A 271 -8.91 -15.95 6.84
N ARG A 272 -8.27 -15.01 6.15
CA ARG A 272 -8.67 -13.60 6.10
C ARG A 272 -8.56 -13.05 4.68
N THR A 273 -9.31 -11.98 4.44
CA THR A 273 -9.24 -11.24 3.19
C THR A 273 -9.08 -9.74 3.41
N ARG A 274 -8.57 -9.04 2.42
CA ARG A 274 -8.75 -7.60 2.26
C ARG A 274 -8.90 -7.22 0.79
N VAL A 275 -9.87 -6.38 0.51
CA VAL A 275 -10.17 -5.84 -0.83
C VAL A 275 -10.06 -4.32 -0.75
N LEU A 276 -9.27 -3.71 -1.62
CA LEU A 276 -9.21 -2.25 -1.71
C LEU A 276 -10.52 -1.73 -2.29
N VAL A 277 -11.17 -0.81 -1.58
CA VAL A 277 -12.38 -0.12 -2.05
C VAL A 277 -12.19 1.40 -1.97
N PRO A 278 -12.71 2.16 -2.96
CA PRO A 278 -12.67 3.62 -2.90
C PRO A 278 -13.38 4.16 -1.65
N GLU A 279 -12.81 5.15 -0.98
CA GLU A 279 -13.45 5.83 0.16
C GLU A 279 -14.51 6.79 -0.34
N THR A 280 -15.62 6.25 -0.81
CA THR A 280 -16.80 7.01 -1.21
C THR A 280 -18.01 6.59 -0.39
N PRO A 281 -18.99 7.48 -0.12
CA PRO A 281 -20.21 7.09 0.57
C PRO A 281 -20.90 5.88 -0.06
N ARG A 282 -20.89 5.79 -1.40
CA ARG A 282 -21.46 4.68 -2.15
C ARG A 282 -20.70 3.38 -1.90
N CYS A 283 -19.39 3.36 -2.19
CA CYS A 283 -18.61 2.13 -2.09
C CYS A 283 -18.59 1.57 -0.66
N VAL A 284 -18.45 2.46 0.33
CA VAL A 284 -18.43 2.07 1.75
C VAL A 284 -19.80 1.53 2.18
N SER A 285 -20.91 2.20 1.80
CA SER A 285 -22.26 1.73 2.15
C SER A 285 -22.65 0.44 1.43
N ASP A 286 -22.22 0.26 0.16
CA ASP A 286 -22.46 -0.96 -0.60
C ASP A 286 -21.71 -2.17 0.02
N ALA A 287 -20.42 -1.96 0.41
CA ALA A 287 -19.65 -2.98 1.10
C ALA A 287 -20.27 -3.36 2.45
N ALA A 288 -20.73 -2.37 3.24
CA ALA A 288 -21.44 -2.60 4.48
C ALA A 288 -22.76 -3.38 4.27
N TYR A 289 -23.53 -3.02 3.25
CA TYR A 289 -24.75 -3.74 2.90
C TYR A 289 -24.48 -5.19 2.47
N ALA A 290 -23.41 -5.42 1.73
CA ALA A 290 -22.94 -6.75 1.35
C ALA A 290 -22.39 -7.56 2.54
N ARG A 291 -22.32 -6.96 3.74
CA ARG A 291 -21.74 -7.53 4.96
C ARG A 291 -20.26 -7.90 4.85
N ALA A 292 -19.56 -7.29 3.93
CA ALA A 292 -18.12 -7.28 3.96
C ALA A 292 -17.70 -6.40 5.15
N GLY A 293 -16.85 -6.91 6.04
CA GLY A 293 -16.26 -6.12 7.12
C GLY A 293 -15.54 -4.91 6.51
N ILE A 294 -15.52 -3.77 7.23
CA ILE A 294 -14.88 -2.55 6.71
C ILE A 294 -13.89 -2.04 7.76
N SER A 295 -12.69 -1.64 7.34
CA SER A 295 -11.73 -0.99 8.23
C SER A 295 -12.32 0.31 8.82
N GLU A 296 -11.93 0.64 10.05
CA GLU A 296 -12.50 1.79 10.77
C GLU A 296 -12.15 3.13 10.14
N GLU A 297 -10.96 3.23 9.57
CA GLU A 297 -10.39 4.47 9.04
C GLU A 297 -9.91 4.29 7.59
N PRO A 298 -10.00 5.35 6.76
CA PRO A 298 -9.42 5.31 5.42
C PRO A 298 -7.92 5.51 5.44
N ASP A 299 -7.28 5.13 4.33
CA ASP A 299 -5.88 5.38 4.04
C ASP A 299 -5.77 6.42 2.93
N PHE A 300 -4.86 7.38 3.10
CA PHE A 300 -4.64 8.48 2.15
C PHE A 300 -3.42 8.21 1.30
N VAL A 301 -3.57 8.40 -0.01
CA VAL A 301 -2.46 8.35 -0.97
C VAL A 301 -2.12 9.76 -1.39
N LEU A 302 -0.85 10.11 -1.26
CA LEU A 302 -0.31 11.38 -1.69
C LEU A 302 0.74 11.14 -2.77
N ALA A 303 0.95 12.14 -3.64
CA ALA A 303 1.95 12.07 -4.70
C ALA A 303 2.76 13.36 -4.78
N LYS A 304 4.00 13.21 -5.20
CA LYS A 304 4.91 14.30 -5.54
C LYS A 304 5.40 14.11 -6.98
N ASP A 305 5.26 15.16 -7.77
CA ASP A 305 5.87 15.25 -9.10
C ASP A 305 7.39 15.42 -8.94
N LEU A 306 8.15 14.55 -9.61
CA LEU A 306 9.60 14.57 -9.67
C LEU A 306 10.13 15.12 -11.01
N ALA A 307 9.26 15.45 -11.98
CA ALA A 307 9.63 15.93 -13.30
C ALA A 307 10.21 17.37 -13.31
N GLY A 308 11.13 17.66 -12.49
CA GLY A 308 11.76 18.97 -12.33
C GLY A 308 12.63 19.05 -11.08
N HIS A 309 12.91 17.88 -10.57
CA HIS A 309 13.71 17.71 -9.36
C HIS A 309 15.20 17.70 -9.70
#